data_9066b41950944bf39ec51d10afc17da9
#
_entry.id   9066b41950944bf39ec51d10afc17da9
#
_cell.length_a   1.000
_cell.length_b   1.000
_cell.length_c   1.000
_cell.angle_alpha   90.00
_cell.angle_beta   90.00
_cell.angle_gamma   90.00
#
_symmetry.space_group_name_H-M   'P 1'
#
loop_
_entity.id
_entity.type
_entity.pdbx_description
1 polymer ?
#
loop_
_entity_poly.entity_id
_entity_poly.type
_entity_poly.pdbx_seq_one_letter_code
_entity_poly.pdbx_strand_id
1 'polypeptide(L)'
;MRRKDREVAGDENIAKIIEQCTTCHVAMVDDADAGVPYVIPLSFGYSLNSGVLELFFHCAHVGKKLDCIRKNPNVAFSMCVENRIEIHEEAYCKSGRFYASVVGQGKAEIVEDVTEKCRGLSLLMERQAASSAQCSQSTSSAHSMQSAIPHKFEFTPEQAATVTVFKITSTNFTGKAKNDNAQKC
;
A
#
# COMPACT_ATOMS: atom_id res chain seq x y z
N MET A 1 -19.90 0.04 3.43
CA MET A 1 -19.69 0.75 2.12
C MET A 1 -21.03 1.10 1.48
N ARG A 2 -21.19 2.27 0.79
CA ARG A 2 -22.44 2.68 0.13
C ARG A 2 -22.72 1.89 -1.17
N ARG A 3 -21.70 1.68 -2.00
CA ARG A 3 -21.77 0.95 -3.28
C ARG A 3 -21.37 -0.51 -3.07
N LYS A 4 -22.30 -1.32 -2.60
CA LYS A 4 -22.07 -2.76 -2.36
C LYS A 4 -21.76 -3.54 -3.65
N ASP A 5 -22.30 -3.08 -4.77
CA ASP A 5 -22.03 -3.64 -6.11
C ASP A 5 -20.56 -3.56 -6.54
N ARG A 6 -19.73 -2.78 -5.85
CA ARG A 6 -18.29 -2.61 -6.10
C ARG A 6 -17.43 -3.12 -4.97
N GLU A 7 -18.01 -3.69 -3.96
CA GLU A 7 -17.29 -4.22 -2.81
C GLU A 7 -16.49 -5.46 -3.21
N VAL A 8 -15.22 -5.49 -2.81
CA VAL A 8 -14.35 -6.64 -2.94
C VAL A 8 -14.17 -7.24 -1.55
N ALA A 9 -14.67 -8.44 -1.36
CA ALA A 9 -14.61 -9.16 -0.09
C ALA A 9 -13.61 -10.32 -0.14
N GLY A 10 -13.12 -10.70 1.04
CA GLY A 10 -12.16 -11.78 1.25
C GLY A 10 -10.71 -11.34 1.09
N ASP A 11 -9.87 -11.86 1.99
CA ASP A 11 -8.45 -11.49 2.09
C ASP A 11 -7.70 -11.72 0.78
N GLU A 12 -7.93 -12.84 0.10
CA GLU A 12 -7.28 -13.17 -1.17
C GLU A 12 -7.57 -12.13 -2.27
N ASN A 13 -8.82 -11.67 -2.37
CA ASN A 13 -9.19 -10.70 -3.39
C ASN A 13 -8.68 -9.29 -3.05
N ILE A 14 -8.63 -8.95 -1.77
CA ILE A 14 -8.04 -7.70 -1.29
C ILE A 14 -6.53 -7.72 -1.51
N ALA A 15 -5.86 -8.85 -1.22
CA ALA A 15 -4.43 -9.03 -1.48
C ALA A 15 -4.10 -8.81 -2.97
N LYS A 16 -4.91 -9.32 -3.91
CA LYS A 16 -4.73 -9.09 -5.36
C LYS A 16 -4.81 -7.60 -5.73
N ILE A 17 -5.61 -6.80 -5.03
CA ILE A 17 -5.63 -5.34 -5.25
C ILE A 17 -4.35 -4.73 -4.69
N ILE A 18 -3.98 -5.08 -3.46
CA ILE A 18 -2.78 -4.57 -2.81
C ILE A 18 -1.54 -4.87 -3.64
N GLU A 19 -1.43 -6.05 -4.21
CA GLU A 19 -0.31 -6.47 -5.07
C GLU A 19 -0.13 -5.62 -6.33
N GLN A 20 -1.18 -5.02 -6.85
CA GLN A 20 -1.12 -4.13 -8.00
C GLN A 20 -0.77 -2.69 -7.61
N CYS A 21 -0.92 -2.30 -6.34
CA CYS A 21 -0.65 -0.94 -5.89
C CYS A 21 0.84 -0.75 -5.60
N THR A 22 1.50 0.27 -6.10
CA THR A 22 2.91 0.58 -5.84
C THR A 22 3.10 1.53 -4.67
N THR A 23 2.08 2.31 -4.35
CA THR A 23 2.13 3.39 -3.36
C THR A 23 0.94 3.30 -2.41
N CYS A 24 1.21 3.51 -1.13
CA CYS A 24 0.20 3.69 -0.11
C CYS A 24 0.24 5.15 0.39
N HIS A 25 -0.89 5.83 0.32
CA HIS A 25 -1.06 7.16 0.92
C HIS A 25 -1.48 6.98 2.37
N VAL A 26 -0.66 7.49 3.29
CA VAL A 26 -0.93 7.43 4.73
C VAL A 26 -1.31 8.81 5.22
N ALA A 27 -2.47 8.92 5.84
CA ALA A 27 -3.00 10.13 6.47
C ALA A 27 -2.85 10.05 7.99
N MET A 28 -2.26 11.07 8.57
CA MET A 28 -2.00 11.24 9.99
C MET A 28 -2.58 12.58 10.47
N VAL A 29 -2.82 12.71 11.75
CA VAL A 29 -3.21 13.99 12.34
C VAL A 29 -1.95 14.71 12.81
N ASP A 30 -1.77 15.96 12.40
CA ASP A 30 -0.71 16.81 12.91
C ASP A 30 -1.24 17.67 14.06
N ASP A 31 -1.09 17.18 15.29
CA ASP A 31 -1.52 17.90 16.48
C ASP A 31 -0.69 19.18 16.72
N ALA A 32 0.49 19.31 16.11
CA ALA A 32 1.29 20.53 16.19
C ALA A 32 0.75 21.65 15.30
N ASP A 33 -0.05 21.32 14.29
CA ASP A 33 -0.66 22.25 13.35
C ASP A 33 -2.20 22.19 13.43
N ALA A 34 -2.73 22.41 14.65
CA ALA A 34 -4.17 22.46 14.93
C ALA A 34 -4.98 21.27 14.39
N GLY A 35 -4.37 20.09 14.33
CA GLY A 35 -5.03 18.88 13.84
C GLY A 35 -5.18 18.82 12.33
N VAL A 36 -4.44 19.59 11.58
CA VAL A 36 -4.45 19.54 10.10
C VAL A 36 -4.02 18.15 9.63
N PRO A 37 -4.78 17.49 8.73
CA PRO A 37 -4.39 16.20 8.19
C PRO A 37 -3.07 16.27 7.41
N TYR A 38 -2.12 15.42 7.76
CA TYR A 38 -0.87 15.25 7.05
C TYR A 38 -0.93 13.96 6.22
N VAL A 39 -0.81 14.07 4.91
CA VAL A 39 -0.86 12.93 3.98
C VAL A 39 0.46 12.78 3.26
N ILE A 40 0.97 11.53 3.19
CA ILE A 40 2.23 11.24 2.52
C ILE A 40 2.14 9.94 1.70
N PRO A 41 2.61 9.91 0.43
CA PRO A 41 2.77 8.70 -0.36
C PRO A 41 4.03 7.95 0.09
N LEU A 42 3.91 6.63 0.25
CA LEU A 42 5.00 5.77 0.72
C LEU A 42 5.00 4.43 -0.04
N SER A 43 6.19 3.92 -0.32
CA SER A 43 6.37 2.50 -0.66
C SER A 43 6.14 1.66 0.59
N PHE A 44 5.60 0.47 0.43
CA PHE A 44 5.19 -0.36 1.56
C PHE A 44 5.41 -1.86 1.31
N GLY A 45 5.64 -2.61 2.38
CA GLY A 45 5.44 -4.05 2.44
C GLY A 45 4.14 -4.37 3.15
N TYR A 46 3.60 -5.57 3.00
CA TYR A 46 2.38 -5.95 3.70
C TYR A 46 2.31 -7.42 4.07
N SER A 47 1.46 -7.71 5.05
CA SER A 47 0.98 -9.04 5.34
C SER A 47 -0.53 -8.96 5.61
N LEU A 48 -1.30 -9.91 5.09
CA LEU A 48 -2.75 -9.97 5.28
C LEU A 48 -3.12 -11.40 5.70
N ASN A 49 -3.56 -11.55 6.95
CA ASN A 49 -3.91 -12.84 7.51
C ASN A 49 -5.14 -12.72 8.40
N SER A 50 -6.14 -13.57 8.15
CA SER A 50 -7.35 -13.66 8.98
C SER A 50 -8.03 -12.31 9.24
N GLY A 51 -8.11 -11.45 8.20
CA GLY A 51 -8.73 -10.13 8.30
C GLY A 51 -7.88 -9.08 9.02
N VAL A 52 -6.61 -9.37 9.33
CA VAL A 52 -5.65 -8.42 9.88
C VAL A 52 -4.66 -8.02 8.79
N LEU A 53 -4.67 -6.75 8.43
CA LEU A 53 -3.74 -6.15 7.48
C LEU A 53 -2.64 -5.42 8.25
N GLU A 54 -1.40 -5.82 8.02
CA GLU A 54 -0.20 -5.13 8.48
C GLU A 54 0.47 -4.48 7.28
N LEU A 55 0.77 -3.18 7.38
CA LEU A 55 1.51 -2.41 6.38
C LEU A 55 2.81 -1.94 7.00
N PHE A 56 3.95 -2.27 6.38
CA PHE A 56 5.29 -1.91 6.84
C PHE A 56 5.89 -0.81 5.96
N PHE A 57 6.50 0.17 6.61
CA PHE A 57 7.13 1.33 5.97
C PHE A 57 8.49 1.58 6.59
N HIS A 58 9.42 2.14 5.82
CA HIS A 58 10.69 2.61 6.37
C HIS A 58 10.87 4.11 6.14
N CYS A 59 11.67 4.73 6.99
CA CYS A 59 12.03 6.14 6.87
C CYS A 59 13.31 6.47 7.64
N ALA A 60 13.77 7.70 7.54
CA ALA A 60 14.84 8.22 8.38
C ALA A 60 14.44 8.22 9.87
N HIS A 61 15.42 8.29 10.76
CA HIS A 61 15.21 8.23 12.22
C HIS A 61 14.45 9.44 12.81
N VAL A 62 14.32 10.51 12.03
CA VAL A 62 13.63 11.74 12.42
C VAL A 62 12.72 12.21 11.30
N GLY A 63 11.67 12.96 11.65
CA GLY A 63 10.82 13.63 10.70
C GLY A 63 9.34 13.63 11.10
N LYS A 64 8.59 14.56 10.49
CA LYS A 64 7.20 14.89 10.81
C LYS A 64 6.30 13.67 10.98
N LYS A 65 6.40 12.65 10.10
CA LYS A 65 5.58 11.43 10.18
C LYS A 65 5.78 10.67 11.50
N LEU A 66 7.02 10.58 11.99
CA LEU A 66 7.32 9.90 13.26
C LEU A 66 6.79 10.71 14.45
N ASP A 67 6.86 12.04 14.36
CA ASP A 67 6.33 12.92 15.40
C ASP A 67 4.80 12.83 15.46
N CYS A 68 4.12 12.76 14.31
CA CYS A 68 2.67 12.52 14.25
C CYS A 68 2.31 11.16 14.88
N ILE A 69 3.00 10.07 14.49
CA ILE A 69 2.74 8.72 15.02
C ILE A 69 2.92 8.64 16.53
N ARG A 70 3.98 9.28 17.06
CA ARG A 70 4.24 9.30 18.51
C ARG A 70 3.15 10.02 19.31
N LYS A 71 2.58 11.08 18.73
CA LYS A 71 1.52 11.88 19.37
C LYS A 71 0.16 11.25 19.19
N ASN A 72 -0.15 10.79 17.98
CA ASN A 72 -1.43 10.20 17.64
C ASN A 72 -1.23 8.99 16.70
N PRO A 73 -1.36 7.76 17.20
CA PRO A 73 -1.15 6.56 16.42
C PRO A 73 -2.31 6.26 15.44
N ASN A 74 -3.44 6.96 15.54
CA ASN A 74 -4.57 6.73 14.67
C ASN A 74 -4.28 7.28 13.26
N VAL A 75 -4.38 6.42 12.28
CA VAL A 75 -4.08 6.74 10.88
C VAL A 75 -5.16 6.21 9.95
N ALA A 76 -5.27 6.83 8.79
CA ALA A 76 -5.99 6.27 7.67
C ALA A 76 -5.01 6.01 6.52
N PHE A 77 -5.37 5.05 5.66
CA PHE A 77 -4.57 4.76 4.48
C PHE A 77 -5.43 4.52 3.26
N SER A 78 -4.87 4.79 2.10
CA SER A 78 -5.50 4.54 0.81
C SER A 78 -4.46 4.12 -0.21
N MET A 79 -4.80 3.13 -1.01
CA MET A 79 -4.04 2.73 -2.19
C MET A 79 -4.99 2.42 -3.32
N CYS A 80 -4.58 2.69 -4.56
CA CYS A 80 -5.41 2.44 -5.72
C CYS A 80 -4.58 2.12 -6.96
N VAL A 81 -5.23 1.38 -7.85
CA VAL A 81 -4.79 1.14 -9.22
C VAL A 81 -5.84 1.71 -10.15
N GLU A 82 -5.40 2.52 -11.09
CA GLU A 82 -6.23 3.03 -12.17
C GLU A 82 -5.91 2.26 -13.45
N ASN A 83 -6.90 1.55 -14.01
CA ASN A 83 -6.67 0.71 -15.16
C ASN A 83 -6.95 1.47 -16.47
N ARG A 84 -8.22 1.78 -16.74
CA ARG A 84 -8.61 2.46 -17.97
C ARG A 84 -9.78 3.43 -17.78
N ILE A 85 -9.90 4.34 -18.71
CA ILE A 85 -11.06 5.21 -18.85
C ILE A 85 -11.95 4.64 -19.95
N GLU A 86 -13.25 4.56 -19.69
CA GLU A 86 -14.27 4.26 -20.67
C GLU A 86 -15.01 5.55 -21.01
N ILE A 87 -14.94 5.95 -22.28
CA ILE A 87 -15.63 7.15 -22.77
C ILE A 87 -16.85 6.70 -23.56
N HIS A 88 -18.02 7.20 -23.17
CA HIS A 88 -19.28 6.97 -23.87
C HIS A 88 -19.57 8.18 -24.77
N GLU A 89 -19.40 8.03 -26.07
CA GLU A 89 -19.43 9.15 -27.05
C GLU A 89 -20.78 9.88 -27.13
N GLU A 90 -21.90 9.16 -26.98
CA GLU A 90 -23.25 9.74 -27.05
C GLU A 90 -23.76 10.26 -25.72
N ALA A 91 -23.20 9.82 -24.60
CA ALA A 91 -23.65 10.19 -23.27
C ALA A 91 -22.48 10.25 -22.27
N TYR A 92 -21.75 11.36 -22.25
CA TYR A 92 -20.55 11.54 -21.44
C TYR A 92 -20.76 11.28 -19.93
N CYS A 93 -21.96 11.49 -19.40
CA CYS A 93 -22.30 11.16 -18.02
C CYS A 93 -22.26 9.64 -17.71
N LYS A 94 -22.27 8.76 -18.73
CA LYS A 94 -22.09 7.32 -18.60
C LYS A 94 -20.62 6.90 -18.65
N SER A 95 -19.73 7.82 -19.06
CA SER A 95 -18.28 7.57 -19.03
C SER A 95 -17.80 7.26 -17.61
N GLY A 96 -16.75 6.49 -17.50
CA GLY A 96 -16.26 6.09 -16.20
C GLY A 96 -14.83 5.58 -16.24
N ARG A 97 -14.27 5.43 -15.04
CA ARG A 97 -12.93 4.89 -14.84
C ARG A 97 -13.02 3.49 -14.22
N PHE A 98 -12.26 2.56 -14.75
CA PHE A 98 -12.01 1.27 -14.13
C PHE A 98 -10.89 1.44 -13.10
N TYR A 99 -11.07 0.92 -11.93
CA TYR A 99 -10.13 1.05 -10.84
C TYR A 99 -10.30 -0.08 -9.83
N ALA A 100 -9.27 -0.31 -9.04
CA ALA A 100 -9.35 -1.07 -7.81
C ALA A 100 -8.67 -0.27 -6.69
N SER A 101 -9.19 -0.35 -5.47
CA SER A 101 -8.65 0.40 -4.33
C SER A 101 -8.88 -0.32 -3.02
N VAL A 102 -7.98 -0.09 -2.07
CA VAL A 102 -8.15 -0.47 -0.66
C VAL A 102 -8.03 0.80 0.18
N VAL A 103 -8.98 0.99 1.08
CA VAL A 103 -9.02 2.11 2.03
C VAL A 103 -9.26 1.55 3.41
N GLY A 104 -8.54 2.03 4.39
CA GLY A 104 -8.70 1.57 5.77
C GLY A 104 -8.25 2.59 6.80
N GLN A 105 -8.49 2.21 8.06
CA GLN A 105 -8.03 2.92 9.25
C GLN A 105 -7.32 1.92 10.15
N GLY A 106 -6.32 2.38 10.88
CA GLY A 106 -5.54 1.53 11.76
C GLY A 106 -4.75 2.31 12.77
N LYS A 107 -3.87 1.60 13.47
CA LYS A 107 -2.92 2.19 14.38
C LYS A 107 -1.52 2.03 13.85
N ALA A 108 -0.78 3.14 13.79
CA ALA A 108 0.63 3.15 13.46
C ALA A 108 1.47 3.03 14.73
N GLU A 109 2.54 2.24 14.65
CA GLU A 109 3.53 2.11 15.71
C GLU A 109 4.94 2.04 15.15
N ILE A 110 5.91 2.57 15.87
CA ILE A 110 7.33 2.43 15.53
C ILE A 110 7.75 1.04 15.99
N VAL A 111 8.33 0.27 15.08
CA VAL A 111 8.77 -1.10 15.34
C VAL A 111 10.14 -1.05 16.02
N GLU A 112 10.22 -1.45 17.30
CA GLU A 112 11.46 -1.51 18.06
C GLU A 112 12.12 -2.89 18.01
N ASP A 113 11.31 -3.97 17.90
CA ASP A 113 11.83 -5.33 17.80
C ASP A 113 12.61 -5.54 16.49
N VAL A 114 13.86 -5.98 16.63
CA VAL A 114 14.79 -6.13 15.50
C VAL A 114 14.32 -7.20 14.51
N THR A 115 13.75 -8.29 15.00
CA THR A 115 13.25 -9.38 14.16
C THR A 115 12.08 -8.90 13.31
N GLU A 116 11.15 -8.17 13.92
CA GLU A 116 10.02 -7.58 13.22
C GLU A 116 10.44 -6.48 12.25
N LYS A 117 11.45 -5.68 12.57
CA LYS A 117 12.08 -4.72 11.63
C LYS A 117 12.62 -5.42 10.39
N CYS A 118 13.42 -6.46 10.57
CA CYS A 118 13.97 -7.25 9.47
C CYS A 118 12.85 -7.85 8.61
N ARG A 119 11.81 -8.43 9.24
CA ARG A 119 10.63 -8.95 8.55
C ARG A 119 9.96 -7.86 7.70
N GLY A 120 9.69 -6.70 8.27
CA GLY A 120 9.05 -5.58 7.58
C GLY A 120 9.84 -5.08 6.38
N LEU A 121 11.16 -4.99 6.51
CA LEU A 121 12.07 -4.61 5.41
C LEU A 121 12.10 -5.68 4.31
N SER A 122 12.10 -6.96 4.66
CA SER A 122 12.04 -8.06 3.70
C SER A 122 10.76 -7.98 2.86
N LEU A 123 9.59 -7.86 3.49
CA LEU A 123 8.31 -7.72 2.81
C LEU A 123 8.27 -6.49 1.87
N LEU A 124 8.88 -5.38 2.29
CA LEU A 124 8.96 -4.18 1.48
C LEU A 124 9.82 -4.38 0.23
N MET A 125 10.99 -5.02 0.38
CA MET A 125 11.89 -5.28 -0.73
C MET A 125 11.35 -6.33 -1.71
N GLU A 126 10.77 -7.41 -1.22
CA GLU A 126 10.10 -8.42 -2.04
C GLU A 126 9.03 -7.79 -2.93
N ARG A 127 8.24 -6.89 -2.35
CA ARG A 127 7.21 -6.17 -3.08
C ARG A 127 7.77 -5.21 -4.12
N GLN A 128 8.80 -4.44 -3.80
CA GLN A 128 9.46 -3.53 -4.76
C GLN A 128 10.07 -4.31 -5.93
N ALA A 129 10.69 -5.44 -5.65
CA ALA A 129 11.25 -6.31 -6.67
C ALA A 129 10.17 -6.88 -7.61
N ALA A 130 9.03 -7.33 -7.07
CA ALA A 130 7.90 -7.79 -7.85
C ALA A 130 7.31 -6.69 -8.75
N SER A 131 7.19 -5.46 -8.24
CA SER A 131 6.68 -4.31 -9.00
C SER A 131 7.63 -3.90 -10.15
N SER A 132 8.94 -3.97 -9.95
CA SER A 132 9.93 -3.65 -10.98
C SER A 132 9.93 -4.67 -12.12
N ALA A 133 9.71 -5.95 -11.83
CA ALA A 133 9.61 -7.01 -12.83
C ALA A 133 8.38 -6.85 -13.74
N GLN A 134 7.27 -6.31 -13.23
CA GLN A 134 6.07 -6.02 -14.03
C GLN A 134 6.26 -4.83 -14.97
N CYS A 135 7.01 -3.80 -14.56
CA CYS A 135 7.27 -2.62 -15.39
C CYS A 135 8.16 -2.94 -16.61
N SER A 136 9.10 -3.85 -16.48
CA SER A 136 10.02 -4.23 -17.57
C SER A 136 9.37 -5.04 -18.70
N GLN A 137 8.19 -5.60 -18.51
CA GLN A 137 7.45 -6.31 -19.56
C GLN A 137 6.69 -5.37 -20.51
N SER A 138 6.54 -4.10 -20.20
CA SER A 138 5.81 -3.11 -21.02
C SER A 138 6.68 -2.23 -21.92
N THR A 139 8.00 -2.34 -21.85
CA THR A 139 8.94 -1.58 -22.70
C THR A 139 9.90 -2.53 -23.41
N SER A 140 9.67 -2.71 -24.71
CA SER A 140 10.59 -3.42 -25.61
C SER A 140 11.84 -2.58 -25.87
N SER A 141 12.77 -2.56 -24.95
CA SER A 141 14.14 -2.06 -25.14
C SER A 141 15.07 -2.91 -24.27
N ALA A 142 15.54 -4.00 -24.86
CA ALA A 142 16.55 -4.85 -24.28
C ALA A 142 17.86 -4.09 -24.18
N HIS A 143 18.33 -3.79 -22.98
CA HIS A 143 19.71 -3.78 -22.51
C HIS A 143 19.71 -3.44 -21.03
N SER A 144 19.59 -4.44 -20.17
CA SER A 144 20.23 -4.38 -18.86
C SER A 144 20.28 -5.77 -18.24
N MET A 145 21.41 -6.05 -17.65
CA MET A 145 21.70 -7.24 -16.87
C MET A 145 20.55 -7.51 -15.88
N GLN A 146 19.72 -8.49 -16.21
CA GLN A 146 18.82 -9.10 -15.26
C GLN A 146 19.66 -9.95 -14.30
N SER A 147 20.24 -9.30 -13.28
CA SER A 147 20.66 -10.04 -12.10
C SER A 147 19.41 -10.69 -11.53
N ALA A 148 19.46 -12.01 -11.33
CA ALA A 148 18.35 -12.74 -10.74
C ALA A 148 17.99 -12.05 -9.41
N ILE A 149 16.76 -11.49 -9.34
CA ILE A 149 16.27 -10.89 -8.10
C ILE A 149 16.18 -12.03 -7.08
N PRO A 150 16.80 -11.91 -5.89
CA PRO A 150 16.71 -12.94 -4.88
C PRO A 150 15.25 -13.24 -4.56
N HIS A 151 14.88 -14.51 -4.49
CA HIS A 151 13.51 -14.91 -4.12
C HIS A 151 13.14 -14.51 -2.68
N LYS A 152 14.14 -14.16 -1.86
CA LYS A 152 13.98 -13.75 -0.48
C LYS A 152 15.03 -12.70 -0.11
N PHE A 153 14.57 -11.61 0.50
CA PHE A 153 15.44 -10.57 1.04
C PHE A 153 15.59 -10.79 2.54
N GLU A 154 16.81 -11.01 3.00
CA GLU A 154 17.12 -11.16 4.42
C GLU A 154 17.94 -9.96 4.88
N PHE A 155 17.50 -9.33 5.96
CA PHE A 155 18.17 -8.19 6.57
C PHE A 155 18.89 -8.60 7.85
N THR A 156 20.10 -8.11 8.03
CA THR A 156 20.82 -8.26 9.32
C THR A 156 20.34 -7.17 10.30
N PRO A 157 20.53 -7.38 11.61
CA PRO A 157 20.24 -6.36 12.61
C PRO A 157 20.94 -5.01 12.33
N GLU A 158 22.17 -5.04 11.86
CA GLU A 158 22.97 -3.86 11.53
C GLU A 158 22.35 -3.09 10.34
N GLN A 159 21.90 -3.80 9.32
CA GLN A 159 21.21 -3.19 8.17
C GLN A 159 19.86 -2.59 8.60
N ALA A 160 19.09 -3.29 9.42
CA ALA A 160 17.83 -2.82 9.95
C ALA A 160 17.98 -1.59 10.89
N ALA A 161 19.14 -1.45 11.54
CA ALA A 161 19.42 -0.30 12.40
C ALA A 161 19.64 1.01 11.61
N THR A 162 19.90 0.96 10.31
CA THR A 162 20.16 2.16 9.50
C THR A 162 18.90 2.99 9.20
N VAL A 163 17.73 2.46 9.46
CA VAL A 163 16.43 3.10 9.21
C VAL A 163 15.45 2.91 10.38
N THR A 164 14.44 3.75 10.45
CA THR A 164 13.28 3.49 11.29
C THR A 164 12.23 2.77 10.48
N VAL A 165 11.69 1.69 11.05
CA VAL A 165 10.52 1.01 10.50
C VAL A 165 9.30 1.37 11.36
N PHE A 166 8.19 1.68 10.73
CA PHE A 166 6.90 1.76 11.39
C PHE A 166 5.88 0.85 10.72
N LYS A 167 4.93 0.38 11.47
CA LYS A 167 3.89 -0.54 11.04
C LYS A 167 2.51 0.06 11.29
N ILE A 168 1.58 -0.17 10.35
CA ILE A 168 0.15 0.09 10.56
C ILE A 168 -0.55 -1.26 10.66
N THR A 169 -1.27 -1.47 11.75
CA THR A 169 -2.14 -2.64 11.93
C THR A 169 -3.59 -2.22 11.80
N SER A 170 -4.33 -2.93 10.94
CA SER A 170 -5.73 -2.63 10.63
C SER A 170 -6.58 -3.89 10.56
N THR A 171 -7.74 -3.84 11.18
CA THR A 171 -8.87 -4.76 10.99
C THR A 171 -10.08 -4.05 10.37
N ASN A 172 -9.94 -2.75 10.08
CA ASN A 172 -10.99 -1.90 9.51
C ASN A 172 -10.55 -1.36 8.15
N PHE A 173 -10.72 -2.16 7.11
CA PHE A 173 -10.41 -1.80 5.73
C PHE A 173 -11.45 -2.37 4.76
N THR A 174 -11.52 -1.79 3.57
CA THR A 174 -12.46 -2.20 2.52
C THR A 174 -11.79 -2.19 1.17
N GLY A 175 -12.03 -3.24 0.38
CA GLY A 175 -11.69 -3.30 -1.03
C GLY A 175 -12.84 -2.78 -1.89
N LYS A 176 -12.51 -2.10 -2.98
CA LYS A 176 -13.47 -1.59 -3.96
C LYS A 176 -12.91 -1.68 -5.37
N ALA A 177 -13.71 -2.20 -6.32
CA ALA A 177 -13.33 -2.25 -7.71
C ALA A 177 -14.49 -1.90 -8.64
N LYS A 178 -14.18 -1.29 -9.80
CA LYS A 178 -15.01 -1.25 -10.97
C LYS A 178 -14.28 -2.04 -12.06
N ASN A 179 -14.72 -3.27 -12.33
CA ASN A 179 -14.18 -4.17 -13.34
C ASN A 179 -15.22 -4.42 -14.44
N ASP A 180 -14.79 -4.93 -15.60
CA ASP A 180 -15.68 -5.32 -16.70
C ASP A 180 -16.77 -6.32 -16.29
N ASN A 181 -16.50 -7.15 -15.28
CA ASN A 181 -17.45 -8.15 -14.79
C ASN A 181 -18.55 -7.58 -13.86
N ALA A 182 -18.48 -6.33 -13.44
CA ALA A 182 -19.50 -5.69 -12.60
C ALA A 182 -20.72 -5.16 -13.38
N GLN A 183 -20.75 -5.36 -14.69
CA GLN A 183 -21.87 -4.97 -15.57
C GLN A 183 -22.80 -6.14 -15.97
N LYS A 184 -22.58 -7.33 -15.42
CA LYS A 184 -23.49 -8.47 -15.63
C LYS A 184 -24.19 -8.84 -14.32
N CYS A 185 -25.14 -8.04 -13.92
CA CYS A 185 -26.31 -8.39 -13.07
C CYS A 185 -27.42 -7.42 -13.40
#